data_9a027ed8394a09727e3ebc532b01c520
#
_entry.id   9a027ed8394a09727e3ebc532b01c520
#
_cell.length_a   1.000
_cell.length_b   1.000
_cell.length_c   1.000
_cell.angle_alpha   90.00
_cell.angle_beta   90.00
_cell.angle_gamma   90.00
#
_symmetry.space_group_name_H-M   'P 1'
#
loop_
_entity.id
_entity.type
_entity.pdbx_description
1 polymer ?
#
loop_
_entity_poly.entity_id
_entity_poly.type
_entity_poly.pdbx_seq_one_letter_code
_entity_poly.pdbx_strand_id
1 'polypeptide(L)'
;MKRLALAAVGVACVLLGVVIGAWWQHQPDQPRAATVSLEPLEVGFAQDMSSHHLQAIELCHALASPREPMIDALCTQITSAQNQEIGVLSGWLMLLDQPQTSPQPMAWMGAAHHHSGAHMPGMASWTEMDELRRLTGPAAETAFLQLMIRHHRGGLDMASHAAQHATTRAVAQLATSMIKEQSEEIGVMEPLLAARGGEQLPYP
;
A
#
# COMPACT_ATOMS: atom_id res chain seq x y z
N MET A 1 -11.44 -73.64 20.93
CA MET A 1 -10.59 -72.98 19.95
C MET A 1 -11.20 -71.64 19.44
N LYS A 2 -12.47 -71.55 19.01
CA LYS A 2 -13.07 -70.31 18.49
C LYS A 2 -13.11 -69.14 19.52
N ARG A 3 -13.36 -69.42 20.79
CA ARG A 3 -13.42 -68.36 21.83
C ARG A 3 -12.04 -67.78 22.18
N LEU A 4 -10.99 -68.58 22.14
CA LEU A 4 -9.61 -68.12 22.31
C LEU A 4 -9.11 -67.25 21.15
N ALA A 5 -9.51 -67.59 19.92
CA ALA A 5 -9.18 -66.82 18.71
C ALA A 5 -9.86 -65.40 18.74
N LEU A 6 -11.12 -65.34 19.16
CA LEU A 6 -11.84 -64.08 19.31
C LEU A 6 -11.24 -63.17 20.40
N ALA A 7 -10.80 -63.76 21.54
CA ALA A 7 -10.13 -62.99 22.61
C ALA A 7 -8.77 -62.42 22.12
N ALA A 8 -7.99 -63.21 21.37
CA ALA A 8 -6.72 -62.78 20.81
C ALA A 8 -6.88 -61.63 19.79
N VAL A 9 -7.91 -61.67 18.93
CA VAL A 9 -8.23 -60.58 18.00
C VAL A 9 -8.63 -59.33 18.74
N GLY A 10 -9.45 -59.40 19.78
CA GLY A 10 -9.85 -58.26 20.60
C GLY A 10 -8.64 -57.58 21.24
N VAL A 11 -7.72 -58.33 21.83
CA VAL A 11 -6.49 -57.81 22.45
C VAL A 11 -5.60 -57.14 21.40
N ALA A 12 -5.45 -57.73 20.20
CA ALA A 12 -4.67 -57.15 19.13
C ALA A 12 -5.24 -55.79 18.63
N CYS A 13 -6.58 -55.69 18.50
CA CYS A 13 -7.24 -54.44 18.13
C CYS A 13 -7.04 -53.32 19.19
N VAL A 14 -7.11 -53.66 20.49
CA VAL A 14 -6.87 -52.70 21.56
C VAL A 14 -5.41 -52.22 21.55
N LEU A 15 -4.45 -53.15 21.40
CA LEU A 15 -3.04 -52.79 21.33
C LEU A 15 -2.73 -51.93 20.10
N LEU A 16 -3.33 -52.22 18.96
CA LEU A 16 -3.19 -51.40 17.72
C LEU A 16 -3.78 -50.02 17.94
N GLY A 17 -4.94 -49.92 18.59
CA GLY A 17 -5.56 -48.60 18.92
C GLY A 17 -4.71 -47.78 19.89
N VAL A 18 -4.08 -48.39 20.86
CA VAL A 18 -3.15 -47.71 21.79
C VAL A 18 -1.89 -47.22 21.07
N VAL A 19 -1.32 -48.04 20.18
CA VAL A 19 -0.14 -47.65 19.41
C VAL A 19 -0.46 -46.50 18.44
N ILE A 20 -1.59 -46.54 17.73
CA ILE A 20 -2.04 -45.49 16.86
C ILE A 20 -2.32 -44.23 17.67
N GLY A 21 -3.00 -44.32 18.80
CA GLY A 21 -3.29 -43.18 19.69
C GLY A 21 -2.02 -42.54 20.23
N ALA A 22 -1.06 -43.35 20.67
CA ALA A 22 0.25 -42.88 21.14
C ALA A 22 1.05 -42.21 19.99
N TRP A 23 1.00 -42.77 18.78
CA TRP A 23 1.66 -42.18 17.63
C TRP A 23 1.03 -40.81 17.21
N TRP A 24 -0.29 -40.67 17.28
CA TRP A 24 -1.01 -39.41 17.08
C TRP A 24 -0.65 -38.36 18.14
N GLN A 25 -0.49 -38.80 19.40
CA GLN A 25 -0.14 -37.93 20.51
C GLN A 25 1.35 -37.49 20.49
N HIS A 26 2.20 -38.26 19.78
CA HIS A 26 3.62 -37.97 19.62
C HIS A 26 3.94 -37.32 18.24
N GLN A 27 2.94 -36.98 17.43
CA GLN A 27 3.22 -36.14 16.26
C GLN A 27 3.76 -34.82 16.80
N PRO A 28 4.98 -34.39 16.34
CA PRO A 28 5.47 -33.06 16.70
C PRO A 28 4.42 -32.05 16.25
N ASP A 29 4.12 -31.10 17.13
CA ASP A 29 3.22 -30.01 16.82
C ASP A 29 3.57 -29.51 15.41
N GLN A 30 2.62 -29.61 14.50
CA GLN A 30 2.78 -29.00 13.17
C GLN A 30 3.26 -27.57 13.44
N PRO A 31 4.35 -27.11 12.79
CA PRO A 31 4.80 -25.75 13.02
C PRO A 31 3.60 -24.85 12.84
N ARG A 32 3.18 -24.24 13.94
CA ARG A 32 2.05 -23.31 13.96
C ARG A 32 2.35 -22.29 12.88
N ALA A 33 1.49 -22.21 11.88
CA ALA A 33 1.66 -21.24 10.82
C ALA A 33 2.02 -19.91 11.47
N ALA A 34 3.16 -19.33 11.09
CA ALA A 34 3.60 -18.07 11.67
C ALA A 34 2.43 -17.10 11.52
N THR A 35 1.95 -16.55 12.63
CA THR A 35 0.89 -15.54 12.58
C THR A 35 1.46 -14.37 11.80
N VAL A 36 0.91 -14.15 10.61
CA VAL A 36 1.25 -12.96 9.83
C VAL A 36 0.74 -11.76 10.63
N SER A 37 1.64 -10.85 10.94
CA SER A 37 1.33 -9.59 11.60
C SER A 37 2.09 -8.47 10.89
N LEU A 38 1.54 -7.28 10.90
CA LEU A 38 2.25 -6.07 10.51
C LEU A 38 2.72 -5.34 11.78
N GLU A 39 3.92 -4.79 11.71
CA GLU A 39 4.42 -3.89 12.75
C GLU A 39 3.70 -2.53 12.71
N PRO A 40 3.69 -1.75 13.78
CA PRO A 40 3.01 -0.44 13.82
C PRO A 40 3.43 0.50 12.69
N LEU A 41 4.70 0.48 12.29
CA LEU A 41 5.21 1.23 11.13
C LEU A 41 4.50 0.81 9.83
N GLU A 42 4.35 -0.49 9.63
CA GLU A 42 3.77 -1.07 8.41
C GLU A 42 2.26 -0.82 8.34
N VAL A 43 1.58 -0.88 9.49
CA VAL A 43 0.16 -0.49 9.60
C VAL A 43 -0.02 0.99 9.26
N GLY A 44 0.80 1.88 9.86
CA GLY A 44 0.74 3.30 9.58
C GLY A 44 1.06 3.63 8.12
N PHE A 45 2.07 2.99 7.55
CA PHE A 45 2.37 3.10 6.12
C PHE A 45 1.17 2.69 5.25
N ALA A 46 0.56 1.54 5.53
CA ALA A 46 -0.57 1.06 4.75
C ALA A 46 -1.79 2.02 4.82
N GLN A 47 -2.06 2.58 5.98
CA GLN A 47 -3.15 3.55 6.20
C GLN A 47 -2.90 4.87 5.45
N ASP A 48 -1.73 5.44 5.65
CA ASP A 48 -1.41 6.77 5.15
C ASP A 48 -1.11 6.76 3.65
N MET A 49 -0.41 5.74 3.14
CA MET A 49 -0.16 5.61 1.72
C MET A 49 -1.47 5.35 0.95
N SER A 50 -2.42 4.60 1.50
CA SER A 50 -3.75 4.45 0.89
C SER A 50 -4.47 5.80 0.78
N SER A 51 -4.41 6.61 1.83
CA SER A 51 -5.02 7.95 1.85
C SER A 51 -4.31 8.91 0.89
N HIS A 52 -2.98 8.82 0.81
CA HIS A 52 -2.16 9.58 -0.13
C HIS A 52 -2.52 9.24 -1.58
N HIS A 53 -2.59 7.97 -1.94
CA HIS A 53 -2.97 7.51 -3.27
C HIS A 53 -4.37 7.94 -3.70
N LEU A 54 -5.33 7.95 -2.78
CA LEU A 54 -6.67 8.46 -3.08
C LEU A 54 -6.63 9.89 -3.61
N GLN A 55 -5.76 10.76 -3.08
CA GLN A 55 -5.67 12.13 -3.60
C GLN A 55 -5.07 12.19 -5.01
N ALA A 56 -4.11 11.34 -5.39
CA ALA A 56 -3.63 11.31 -6.78
C ALA A 56 -4.74 10.94 -7.77
N ILE A 57 -5.59 9.99 -7.39
CA ILE A 57 -6.78 9.62 -8.17
C ILE A 57 -7.75 10.82 -8.26
N GLU A 58 -7.96 11.53 -7.14
CA GLU A 58 -8.79 12.73 -7.12
C GLU A 58 -8.21 13.88 -7.97
N LEU A 59 -6.89 14.06 -8.02
CA LEU A 59 -6.23 15.02 -8.91
C LEU A 59 -6.52 14.71 -10.39
N CYS A 60 -6.45 13.43 -10.76
CA CYS A 60 -6.82 13.00 -12.11
C CYS A 60 -8.30 13.24 -12.43
N HIS A 61 -9.20 13.04 -11.46
CA HIS A 61 -10.64 13.29 -11.62
C HIS A 61 -10.98 14.78 -11.62
N ALA A 62 -10.20 15.60 -10.89
CA ALA A 62 -10.39 17.05 -10.84
C ALA A 62 -10.05 17.75 -12.16
N LEU A 63 -9.18 17.14 -12.95
CA LEU A 63 -8.76 17.70 -14.24
C LEU A 63 -9.89 17.63 -15.27
N ALA A 64 -10.30 18.79 -15.78
CA ALA A 64 -11.39 18.91 -16.76
C ALA A 64 -11.10 18.17 -18.07
N SER A 65 -12.16 17.69 -18.71
CA SER A 65 -12.11 17.12 -20.06
C SER A 65 -12.61 18.13 -21.10
N PRO A 66 -12.16 18.07 -22.37
CA PRO A 66 -11.14 17.16 -22.90
C PRO A 66 -9.73 17.53 -22.45
N ARG A 67 -8.85 16.52 -22.38
CA ARG A 67 -7.43 16.64 -22.05
C ARG A 67 -6.56 16.28 -23.26
N GLU A 68 -5.32 16.73 -23.22
CA GLU A 68 -4.32 16.28 -24.17
C GLU A 68 -4.13 14.76 -24.02
N PRO A 69 -4.02 13.97 -25.12
CA PRO A 69 -4.01 12.49 -25.05
C PRO A 69 -2.94 11.90 -24.14
N MET A 70 -1.77 12.53 -24.05
CA MET A 70 -0.69 12.06 -23.17
C MET A 70 -1.05 12.24 -21.68
N ILE A 71 -1.70 13.35 -21.33
CA ILE A 71 -2.20 13.62 -19.97
C ILE A 71 -3.32 12.63 -19.60
N ASP A 72 -4.20 12.34 -20.55
CA ASP A 72 -5.27 11.36 -20.33
C ASP A 72 -4.73 9.94 -20.12
N ALA A 73 -3.75 9.54 -20.91
CA ALA A 73 -3.05 8.26 -20.76
C ALA A 73 -2.31 8.18 -19.42
N LEU A 74 -1.62 9.24 -19.02
CA LEU A 74 -0.93 9.33 -17.72
C LEU A 74 -1.91 9.20 -16.55
N CYS A 75 -3.03 9.92 -16.57
CA CYS A 75 -4.07 9.80 -15.55
C CYS A 75 -4.66 8.39 -15.48
N THR A 76 -4.85 7.75 -16.62
CA THR A 76 -5.33 6.36 -16.67
C THR A 76 -4.33 5.41 -16.02
N GLN A 77 -3.04 5.56 -16.32
CA GLN A 77 -1.96 4.76 -15.73
C GLN A 77 -1.89 4.96 -14.22
N ILE A 78 -1.78 6.21 -13.76
CA ILE A 78 -1.71 6.56 -12.32
C ILE A 78 -2.92 6.00 -11.57
N THR A 79 -4.13 6.23 -12.09
CA THR A 79 -5.37 5.76 -11.44
C THR A 79 -5.38 4.22 -11.34
N SER A 80 -4.95 3.52 -12.39
CA SER A 80 -4.92 2.06 -12.40
C SER A 80 -3.91 1.52 -11.40
N ALA A 81 -2.68 2.01 -11.41
CA ALA A 81 -1.60 1.57 -10.52
C ALA A 81 -1.97 1.83 -9.05
N GLN A 82 -2.36 3.07 -8.73
CA GLN A 82 -2.65 3.43 -7.34
C GLN A 82 -3.91 2.78 -6.79
N ASN A 83 -4.93 2.50 -7.61
CA ASN A 83 -6.05 1.67 -7.16
C ASN A 83 -5.63 0.23 -6.81
N GLN A 84 -4.73 -0.35 -7.59
CA GLN A 84 -4.18 -1.68 -7.29
C GLN A 84 -3.40 -1.68 -5.98
N GLU A 85 -2.57 -0.69 -5.75
CA GLU A 85 -1.79 -0.52 -4.52
C GLU A 85 -2.68 -0.30 -3.29
N ILE A 86 -3.69 0.57 -3.39
CA ILE A 86 -4.73 0.73 -2.36
C ILE A 86 -5.41 -0.60 -2.06
N GLY A 87 -5.73 -1.39 -3.08
CA GLY A 87 -6.34 -2.71 -2.91
C GLY A 87 -5.46 -3.66 -2.09
N VAL A 88 -4.16 -3.65 -2.31
CA VAL A 88 -3.19 -4.46 -1.53
C VAL A 88 -3.09 -3.96 -0.09
N LEU A 89 -2.87 -2.65 0.10
CA LEU A 89 -2.73 -2.04 1.42
C LEU A 89 -3.98 -2.23 2.28
N SER A 90 -5.15 -1.90 1.73
CA SER A 90 -6.44 -2.11 2.41
C SER A 90 -6.71 -3.58 2.68
N GLY A 91 -6.35 -4.47 1.77
CA GLY A 91 -6.47 -5.91 1.94
C GLY A 91 -5.65 -6.44 3.12
N TRP A 92 -4.42 -5.95 3.31
CA TRP A 92 -3.60 -6.30 4.49
C TRP A 92 -4.24 -5.80 5.78
N LEU A 93 -4.71 -4.54 5.81
CA LEU A 93 -5.37 -3.98 6.98
C LEU A 93 -6.63 -4.77 7.35
N MET A 94 -7.47 -5.12 6.38
CA MET A 94 -8.66 -5.95 6.60
C MET A 94 -8.32 -7.36 7.10
N LEU A 95 -7.33 -8.02 6.48
CA LEU A 95 -6.93 -9.38 6.85
C LEU A 95 -6.44 -9.46 8.30
N LEU A 96 -5.84 -8.38 8.79
CA LEU A 96 -5.21 -8.30 10.11
C LEU A 96 -6.06 -7.52 11.12
N ASP A 97 -7.33 -7.25 10.81
CA ASP A 97 -8.28 -6.51 11.65
C ASP A 97 -7.73 -5.14 12.12
N GLN A 98 -7.06 -4.45 11.20
CA GLN A 98 -6.53 -3.10 11.43
C GLN A 98 -7.46 -2.03 10.86
N PRO A 99 -7.57 -0.85 11.52
CA PRO A 99 -8.32 0.29 10.97
C PRO A 99 -7.77 0.71 9.59
N GLN A 100 -8.66 1.15 8.70
CA GLN A 100 -8.28 1.58 7.35
C GLN A 100 -7.61 2.98 7.32
N THR A 101 -7.77 3.75 8.37
CA THR A 101 -7.20 5.11 8.49
C THR A 101 -6.48 5.27 9.82
N SER A 102 -5.42 6.08 9.82
CA SER A 102 -4.67 6.41 11.03
C SER A 102 -5.34 7.56 11.80
N PRO A 103 -5.52 7.45 13.12
CA PRO A 103 -5.89 8.59 13.95
C PRO A 103 -4.76 9.62 14.12
N GLN A 104 -3.53 9.24 13.79
CA GLN A 104 -2.33 10.06 13.87
C GLN A 104 -1.49 9.89 12.59
N PRO A 105 -1.91 10.52 11.47
CA PRO A 105 -1.19 10.40 10.20
C PRO A 105 0.30 10.74 10.37
N MET A 106 1.15 10.01 9.68
CA MET A 106 2.61 10.16 9.62
C MET A 106 3.37 9.86 10.93
N ALA A 107 2.70 9.47 12.02
CA ALA A 107 3.36 9.13 13.29
C ALA A 107 4.39 7.99 13.15
N TRP A 108 4.17 7.09 12.20
CA TRP A 108 5.04 5.94 11.90
C TRP A 108 6.40 6.31 11.29
N MET A 109 6.54 7.51 10.72
CA MET A 109 7.81 8.00 10.17
C MET A 109 8.74 8.61 11.25
N GLY A 110 8.28 8.74 12.49
CA GLY A 110 9.06 9.28 13.59
C GLY A 110 9.21 10.80 13.60
N ALA A 111 9.82 11.33 14.68
CA ALA A 111 9.86 12.78 14.94
C ALA A 111 10.65 13.61 13.92
N ALA A 112 11.59 13.02 13.19
CA ALA A 112 12.40 13.70 12.19
C ALA A 112 11.60 14.14 10.95
N HIS A 113 10.42 13.57 10.74
CA HIS A 113 9.53 13.85 9.61
C HIS A 113 8.26 14.61 10.03
N HIS A 114 8.22 15.15 11.25
CA HIS A 114 7.16 16.06 11.66
C HIS A 114 7.35 17.43 10.99
N HIS A 115 7.05 17.48 9.69
CA HIS A 115 6.77 18.75 9.04
C HIS A 115 5.52 19.34 9.69
N SER A 116 5.58 20.62 10.03
CA SER A 116 4.59 21.36 10.80
C SER A 116 3.16 21.18 10.26
N GLY A 117 2.40 20.30 10.88
CA GLY A 117 1.01 20.02 10.55
C GLY A 117 0.79 18.55 10.12
N ALA A 118 -0.38 18.02 10.41
CA ALA A 118 -0.80 16.63 10.12
C ALA A 118 -1.01 16.35 8.61
N HIS A 119 -0.23 17.00 7.74
CA HIS A 119 -0.33 16.82 6.30
C HIS A 119 0.73 15.83 5.80
N MET A 120 0.30 14.86 5.01
CA MET A 120 1.21 13.95 4.32
C MET A 120 2.05 14.72 3.29
N PRO A 121 3.33 14.35 3.10
CA PRO A 121 4.22 15.05 2.18
C PRO A 121 3.65 15.19 0.78
N GLY A 122 3.81 16.35 0.17
CA GLY A 122 3.44 16.59 -1.23
C GLY A 122 1.96 16.72 -1.55
N MET A 123 1.07 16.43 -0.59
CA MET A 123 -0.38 16.52 -0.84
C MET A 123 -0.82 17.93 -1.24
N ALA A 124 -1.78 17.98 -2.14
CA ALA A 124 -2.46 19.20 -2.52
C ALA A 124 -3.41 19.66 -1.40
N SER A 125 -3.41 20.95 -1.12
CA SER A 125 -4.38 21.57 -0.23
C SER A 125 -5.78 21.62 -0.86
N TRP A 126 -6.80 21.81 -0.04
CA TRP A 126 -8.17 22.01 -0.50
C TRP A 126 -8.29 23.17 -1.51
N THR A 127 -7.55 24.26 -1.27
CA THR A 127 -7.54 25.43 -2.16
C THR A 127 -6.95 25.07 -3.53
N GLU A 128 -5.84 24.34 -3.57
CA GLU A 128 -5.21 23.90 -4.82
C GLU A 128 -6.10 22.93 -5.60
N MET A 129 -6.78 22.01 -4.89
CA MET A 129 -7.77 21.11 -5.52
C MET A 129 -8.94 21.90 -6.13
N ASP A 130 -9.45 22.91 -5.43
CA ASP A 130 -10.53 23.76 -5.91
C ASP A 130 -10.09 24.66 -7.09
N GLU A 131 -8.87 25.14 -7.08
CA GLU A 131 -8.27 25.85 -8.23
C GLU A 131 -8.16 24.95 -9.43
N LEU A 132 -7.63 23.73 -9.26
CA LEU A 132 -7.53 22.76 -10.36
C LEU A 132 -8.89 22.48 -11.02
N ARG A 133 -9.95 22.32 -10.22
CA ARG A 133 -11.32 22.08 -10.72
C ARG A 133 -11.90 23.24 -11.53
N ARG A 134 -11.43 24.47 -11.29
CA ARG A 134 -11.89 25.67 -12.00
C ARG A 134 -11.12 25.93 -13.29
N LEU A 135 -9.92 25.40 -13.39
CA LEU A 135 -9.07 25.55 -14.57
C LEU A 135 -9.54 24.66 -15.72
N THR A 136 -9.23 25.06 -16.94
CA THR A 136 -9.51 24.29 -18.17
C THR A 136 -8.35 24.38 -19.15
N GLY A 137 -8.26 23.42 -20.07
CA GLY A 137 -7.26 23.41 -21.13
C GLY A 137 -5.82 23.40 -20.62
N PRO A 138 -4.86 24.04 -21.31
CA PRO A 138 -3.44 23.99 -20.97
C PRO A 138 -3.11 24.46 -19.56
N ALA A 139 -3.86 25.43 -19.02
CA ALA A 139 -3.65 25.91 -17.66
C ALA A 139 -3.98 24.84 -16.61
N ALA A 140 -5.07 24.09 -16.82
CA ALA A 140 -5.43 22.97 -15.94
C ALA A 140 -4.38 21.85 -16.00
N GLU A 141 -3.89 21.51 -17.19
CA GLU A 141 -2.87 20.49 -17.38
C GLU A 141 -1.54 20.86 -16.72
N THR A 142 -1.13 22.13 -16.83
CA THR A 142 0.06 22.64 -16.15
C THR A 142 -0.08 22.54 -14.62
N ALA A 143 -1.19 23.00 -14.06
CA ALA A 143 -1.46 22.93 -12.63
C ALA A 143 -1.52 21.47 -12.16
N PHE A 144 -2.16 20.59 -12.90
CA PHE A 144 -2.19 19.14 -12.61
C PHE A 144 -0.79 18.54 -12.55
N LEU A 145 0.06 18.79 -13.57
CA LEU A 145 1.43 18.28 -13.61
C LEU A 145 2.26 18.77 -12.41
N GLN A 146 2.12 20.06 -12.08
CA GLN A 146 2.78 20.64 -10.91
C GLN A 146 2.39 19.96 -9.62
N LEU A 147 1.09 19.80 -9.38
CA LEU A 147 0.56 19.16 -8.18
C LEU A 147 0.93 17.69 -8.12
N MET A 148 0.82 16.96 -9.23
CA MET A 148 1.09 15.53 -9.27
C MET A 148 2.59 15.22 -9.10
N ILE A 149 3.50 16.02 -9.68
CA ILE A 149 4.95 15.87 -9.43
C ILE A 149 5.27 16.08 -7.95
N ARG A 150 4.74 17.14 -7.32
CA ARG A 150 4.93 17.38 -5.90
C ARG A 150 4.35 16.26 -5.05
N HIS A 151 3.17 15.76 -5.38
CA HIS A 151 2.50 14.65 -4.73
C HIS A 151 3.35 13.37 -4.79
N HIS A 152 3.83 13.01 -5.97
CA HIS A 152 4.67 11.82 -6.16
C HIS A 152 6.00 11.92 -5.38
N ARG A 153 6.61 13.10 -5.29
CA ARG A 153 7.79 13.29 -4.44
C ARG A 153 7.49 12.97 -2.97
N GLY A 154 6.33 13.38 -2.48
CA GLY A 154 5.88 13.01 -1.13
C GLY A 154 5.68 11.52 -0.98
N GLY A 155 5.08 10.87 -1.96
CA GLY A 155 4.94 9.41 -2.01
C GLY A 155 6.28 8.67 -2.01
N LEU A 156 7.28 9.20 -2.73
CA LEU A 156 8.64 8.65 -2.71
C LEU A 156 9.28 8.69 -1.32
N ASP A 157 9.10 9.78 -0.56
CA ASP A 157 9.64 9.88 0.80
C ASP A 157 8.98 8.85 1.73
N MET A 158 7.65 8.74 1.68
CA MET A 158 6.89 7.76 2.44
C MET A 158 7.28 6.32 2.09
N ALA A 159 7.33 5.99 0.80
CA ALA A 159 7.69 4.66 0.32
C ALA A 159 9.15 4.31 0.64
N SER A 160 10.07 5.27 0.52
CA SER A 160 11.49 5.07 0.86
C SER A 160 11.69 4.76 2.34
N HIS A 161 10.97 5.46 3.22
CA HIS A 161 11.01 5.18 4.65
C HIS A 161 10.47 3.77 4.95
N ALA A 162 9.34 3.39 4.37
CA ALA A 162 8.78 2.06 4.55
C ALA A 162 9.69 0.96 3.98
N ALA A 163 10.27 1.14 2.79
CA ALA A 163 11.19 0.17 2.18
C ALA A 163 12.44 -0.09 3.03
N GLN A 164 12.93 0.93 3.75
CA GLN A 164 14.12 0.84 4.59
C GLN A 164 13.85 0.25 5.97
N HIS A 165 12.65 0.40 6.51
CA HIS A 165 12.36 0.09 7.91
C HIS A 165 11.32 -1.03 8.09
N ALA A 166 10.60 -1.43 7.04
CA ALA A 166 9.66 -2.55 7.14
C ALA A 166 10.39 -3.87 7.42
N THR A 167 9.85 -4.64 8.34
CA THR A 167 10.33 -5.98 8.68
C THR A 167 9.65 -7.05 7.83
N THR A 168 8.43 -6.78 7.37
CA THR A 168 7.65 -7.66 6.49
C THR A 168 8.11 -7.50 5.05
N ARG A 169 8.65 -8.58 4.48
CA ARG A 169 9.18 -8.59 3.12
C ARG A 169 8.17 -8.08 2.08
N ALA A 170 6.89 -8.44 2.22
CA ALA A 170 5.86 -8.01 1.28
C ALA A 170 5.67 -6.49 1.31
N VAL A 171 5.71 -5.86 2.48
CA VAL A 171 5.62 -4.40 2.63
C VAL A 171 6.83 -3.71 2.01
N ALA A 172 8.04 -4.18 2.32
CA ALA A 172 9.27 -3.62 1.74
C ALA A 172 9.32 -3.75 0.20
N GLN A 173 8.84 -4.86 -0.35
CA GLN A 173 8.74 -5.08 -1.79
C GLN A 173 7.71 -4.16 -2.45
N LEU A 174 6.53 -4.00 -1.87
CA LEU A 174 5.50 -3.09 -2.38
C LEU A 174 6.00 -1.65 -2.35
N ALA A 175 6.58 -1.20 -1.24
CA ALA A 175 7.16 0.13 -1.11
C ALA A 175 8.26 0.38 -2.15
N THR A 176 9.11 -0.62 -2.42
CA THR A 176 10.14 -0.55 -3.47
C THR A 176 9.53 -0.45 -4.87
N SER A 177 8.43 -1.15 -5.15
CA SER A 177 7.68 -1.04 -6.42
C SER A 177 7.13 0.38 -6.60
N MET A 178 6.49 0.93 -5.56
CA MET A 178 5.99 2.31 -5.55
C MET A 178 7.09 3.34 -5.84
N ILE A 179 8.29 3.18 -5.26
CA ILE A 179 9.43 4.07 -5.54
C ILE A 179 9.76 4.05 -7.03
N LYS A 180 9.84 2.86 -7.63
CA LYS A 180 10.13 2.72 -9.05
C LYS A 180 9.05 3.37 -9.92
N GLU A 181 7.80 3.01 -9.70
CA GLU A 181 6.66 3.46 -10.49
C GLU A 181 6.48 4.97 -10.43
N GLN A 182 6.48 5.55 -9.22
CA GLN A 182 6.33 7.00 -9.04
C GLN A 182 7.53 7.78 -9.60
N SER A 183 8.75 7.22 -9.53
CA SER A 183 9.92 7.85 -10.16
C SER A 183 9.83 7.86 -11.69
N GLU A 184 9.35 6.78 -12.29
CA GLU A 184 9.09 6.68 -13.73
C GLU A 184 8.01 7.68 -14.17
N GLU A 185 6.93 7.82 -13.41
CA GLU A 185 5.85 8.77 -13.66
C GLU A 185 6.32 10.23 -13.55
N ILE A 186 7.14 10.57 -12.56
CA ILE A 186 7.80 11.89 -12.47
C ILE A 186 8.64 12.13 -13.73
N GLY A 187 9.42 11.14 -14.17
CA GLY A 187 10.23 11.22 -15.37
C GLY A 187 9.43 11.51 -16.66
N VAL A 188 8.15 11.09 -16.70
CA VAL A 188 7.21 11.43 -17.78
C VAL A 188 6.61 12.82 -17.59
N MET A 189 6.26 13.19 -16.37
CA MET A 189 5.59 14.46 -16.07
C MET A 189 6.49 15.69 -16.24
N GLU A 190 7.76 15.60 -15.84
CA GLU A 190 8.69 16.74 -15.88
C GLU A 190 8.89 17.30 -17.31
N PRO A 191 9.15 16.51 -18.35
CA PRO A 191 9.22 17.00 -19.72
C PRO A 191 7.88 17.59 -20.21
N LEU A 192 6.75 17.00 -19.81
CA LEU A 192 5.43 17.51 -20.18
C LEU A 192 5.15 18.88 -19.54
N LEU A 193 5.57 19.07 -18.30
CA LEU A 193 5.48 20.35 -17.59
C LEU A 193 6.38 21.40 -18.25
N ALA A 194 7.64 21.06 -18.53
CA ALA A 194 8.60 21.96 -19.17
C ALA A 194 8.14 22.39 -20.58
N ALA A 195 7.55 21.48 -21.37
CA ALA A 195 7.01 21.79 -22.68
C ALA A 195 5.85 22.81 -22.64
N ARG A 196 5.19 22.94 -21.48
CA ARG A 196 4.13 23.94 -21.22
C ARG A 196 4.67 25.24 -20.58
N GLY A 197 5.99 25.36 -20.41
CA GLY A 197 6.62 26.48 -19.73
C GLY A 197 6.31 26.55 -18.23
N GLY A 198 5.84 25.45 -17.65
CA GLY A 198 5.56 25.36 -16.23
C GLY A 198 6.83 25.07 -15.40
N GLU A 199 6.89 25.65 -14.21
CA GLU A 199 7.93 25.38 -13.21
C GLU A 199 7.41 24.41 -12.17
N GLN A 200 8.29 23.64 -11.56
CA GLN A 200 7.92 22.72 -10.47
C GLN A 200 7.55 23.51 -9.21
N LEU A 201 6.54 23.04 -8.48
CA LEU A 201 6.21 23.60 -7.18
C LEU A 201 7.31 23.29 -6.16
N PRO A 202 7.52 24.18 -5.16
CA PRO A 202 8.40 23.89 -4.04
C PRO A 202 8.01 22.58 -3.35
N TYR A 203 9.05 21.84 -2.90
CA TYR A 203 8.92 20.61 -2.11
C TYR A 203 10.07 20.53 -1.13
N PRO A 204 9.89 20.08 0.10
CA PRO A 204 8.67 19.99 0.90
C PRO A 204 8.17 21.32 1.32
#